data_4b2e0fc5c29c73d73dced926b28dcdf2
#
_entry.id   4b2e0fc5c29c73d73dced926b28dcdf2
#
_cell.length_a   1.000
_cell.length_b   1.000
_cell.length_c   1.000
_cell.angle_alpha   90.00
_cell.angle_beta   90.00
_cell.angle_gamma   90.00
#
_symmetry.space_group_name_H-M   'P 1'
#
loop_
_entity.id
_entity.type
_entity.pdbx_description
1 polymer ?
#
loop_
_entity_poly.entity_id
_entity_poly.type
_entity_poly.pdbx_seq_one_letter_code
_entity_poly.pdbx_strand_id
1 'polypeptide(L)'
;MTINLSDNDPRVSYTVGQGVTQTSFAVPFEFFDNDDLNFYVDGTLKTLTTHYTVSGGDGSTGTITTTSGNSVVGASGGSTVIVTRS
;
A
#
# COMPACT_ATOMS: atom_id res chain seq x y z
N MET A 1 10.08 2.03 -21.25
CA MET A 1 9.61 1.51 -21.11
C MET A 1 8.69 0.95 -21.32
N THR A 2 8.48 0.50 -21.21
CA THR A 2 7.70 -0.14 -21.45
C THR A 2 6.64 -0.17 -20.97
N ILE A 3 5.91 -0.10 -21.05
CA ILE A 3 4.95 -0.20 -20.56
C ILE A 3 4.45 -1.11 -20.67
N ASN A 4 4.40 -1.56 -20.60
CA ASN A 4 4.04 -2.53 -20.79
C ASN A 4 2.87 -2.93 -20.36
N LEU A 5 2.49 -3.71 -20.63
CA LEU A 5 1.46 -4.47 -20.61
C LEU A 5 1.24 -4.96 -19.31
N SER A 6 2.19 -5.40 -18.72
CA SER A 6 2.14 -5.75 -17.33
C SER A 6 1.69 -4.56 -16.56
N ASP A 7 1.72 -3.45 -17.17
CA ASP A 7 1.29 -2.24 -16.53
C ASP A 7 -0.21 -2.12 -16.43
N ASN A 8 -0.91 -3.16 -16.82
CA ASN A 8 -2.33 -3.22 -16.58
C ASN A 8 -2.62 -3.42 -15.10
N ASP A 9 -1.63 -3.84 -14.34
CA ASP A 9 -1.82 -3.98 -12.89
C ASP A 9 -1.81 -2.61 -12.24
N PRO A 10 -2.90 -2.24 -11.55
CA PRO A 10 -2.97 -0.94 -10.89
C PRO A 10 -1.88 -0.78 -9.83
N ARG A 11 -1.48 0.45 -9.65
CA ARG A 11 -0.41 0.77 -8.72
C ARG A 11 -0.55 2.19 -8.22
N VAL A 12 -0.21 2.41 -6.96
CA VAL A 12 -0.14 3.75 -6.39
C VAL A 12 1.06 3.81 -5.48
N SER A 13 1.70 4.97 -5.40
CA SER A 13 2.81 5.16 -4.47
C SER A 13 2.58 6.41 -3.64
N TYR A 14 3.07 6.36 -2.40
CA TYR A 14 3.00 7.47 -1.46
C TYR A 14 4.37 7.69 -0.87
N THR A 15 4.65 8.92 -0.48
CA THR A 15 5.88 9.24 0.24
C THR A 15 5.50 9.67 1.65
N VAL A 16 6.09 9.02 2.65
CA VAL A 16 5.91 9.41 4.04
C VAL A 16 7.15 10.19 4.44
N GLY A 17 6.98 11.47 4.76
CA GLY A 17 8.09 12.34 5.07
C GLY A 17 8.86 11.88 6.28
N GLN A 18 10.13 12.23 6.34
CA GLN A 18 11.00 11.88 7.46
C GLN A 18 10.37 12.32 8.78
N GLY A 19 10.26 11.39 9.71
CA GLY A 19 9.68 11.65 11.03
C GLY A 19 8.17 11.71 11.07
N VAL A 20 7.50 11.59 9.91
CA VAL A 20 6.04 11.59 9.84
C VAL A 20 5.54 10.16 10.05
N THR A 21 4.48 10.03 10.84
CA THR A 21 3.83 8.73 11.06
C THR A 21 2.53 8.72 10.26
N GLN A 22 2.35 7.70 9.43
CA GLN A 22 1.13 7.54 8.66
C GLN A 22 0.57 6.15 8.86
N THR A 23 -0.74 6.06 9.09
CA THR A 23 -1.40 4.80 9.43
C THR A 23 -2.42 4.37 8.39
N SER A 24 -2.83 5.25 7.48
CA SER A 24 -3.81 4.87 6.47
C SER A 24 -3.36 5.34 5.08
N PHE A 25 -3.67 4.52 4.08
CA PHE A 25 -3.27 4.77 2.71
C PHE A 25 -4.43 4.41 1.80
N ALA A 26 -4.90 5.37 1.02
CA ALA A 26 -6.01 5.12 0.11
C ALA A 26 -5.57 4.19 -1.01
N VAL A 27 -6.45 3.28 -1.41
CA VAL A 27 -6.27 2.41 -2.56
C VAL A 27 -7.24 2.93 -3.62
N PRO A 28 -6.76 3.70 -4.59
CA PRO A 28 -7.64 4.40 -5.53
C PRO A 28 -8.11 3.56 -6.71
N PHE A 29 -7.80 2.28 -6.72
CA PHE A 29 -8.22 1.38 -7.78
C PHE A 29 -9.08 0.26 -7.18
N GLU A 30 -9.85 -0.39 -8.04
CA GLU A 30 -10.75 -1.46 -7.62
C GLU A 30 -9.98 -2.74 -7.33
N PHE A 31 -10.44 -3.48 -6.35
CA PHE A 31 -9.91 -4.81 -6.05
C PHE A 31 -11.03 -5.65 -5.45
N PHE A 32 -10.87 -6.97 -5.46
CA PHE A 32 -11.90 -7.86 -4.97
C PHE A 32 -11.56 -8.46 -3.62
N ASP A 33 -10.40 -9.06 -3.51
CA ASP A 33 -9.97 -9.68 -2.26
C ASP A 33 -8.85 -8.87 -1.63
N ASN A 34 -8.80 -8.86 -0.30
CA ASN A 34 -7.74 -8.17 0.41
C ASN A 34 -6.37 -8.73 0.01
N ASP A 35 -6.31 -10.01 -0.32
CA ASP A 35 -5.09 -10.69 -0.74
C ASP A 35 -4.61 -10.24 -2.12
N ASP A 36 -5.46 -9.55 -2.87
CA ASP A 36 -5.08 -9.04 -4.18
C ASP A 36 -4.13 -7.85 -4.07
N LEU A 37 -4.05 -7.24 -2.90
CA LEU A 37 -3.21 -6.08 -2.69
C LEU A 37 -1.85 -6.48 -2.16
N ASN A 38 -0.82 -5.80 -2.65
CA ASN A 38 0.54 -5.96 -2.15
C ASN A 38 0.98 -4.60 -1.61
N PHE A 39 1.35 -4.56 -0.35
CA PHE A 39 1.70 -3.34 0.36
C PHE A 39 3.18 -3.38 0.70
N TYR A 40 3.94 -2.48 0.07
CA TYR A 40 5.39 -2.42 0.25
C TYR A 40 5.77 -1.13 0.97
N VAL A 41 6.70 -1.23 1.90
CA VAL A 41 7.28 -0.06 2.56
C VAL A 41 8.78 -0.14 2.32
N ASP A 42 9.33 0.84 1.63
CA ASP A 42 10.76 0.90 1.28
C ASP A 42 11.24 -0.40 0.61
N GLY A 43 10.39 -0.97 -0.23
CA GLY A 43 10.73 -2.18 -0.96
C GLY A 43 10.48 -3.47 -0.21
N THR A 44 10.02 -3.39 1.03
CA THR A 44 9.72 -4.59 1.83
C THR A 44 8.22 -4.88 1.78
N LEU A 45 7.88 -6.08 1.34
CA LEU A 45 6.49 -6.52 1.32
C LEU A 45 6.01 -6.76 2.75
N LYS A 46 4.90 -6.13 3.10
CA LYS A 46 4.29 -6.32 4.42
C LYS A 46 3.25 -7.43 4.35
N THR A 47 2.91 -7.98 5.50
CA THR A 47 2.00 -9.12 5.60
C THR A 47 0.61 -8.66 6.00
N LEU A 48 -0.38 -9.05 5.20
CA LEU A 48 -1.79 -8.76 5.49
C LEU A 48 -2.15 -9.31 6.87
N THR A 49 -2.95 -8.56 7.59
CA THR A 49 -3.44 -8.87 8.92
C THR A 49 -2.38 -8.68 10.01
N THR A 50 -1.13 -9.04 9.74
CA THR A 50 -0.04 -8.86 10.71
C THR A 50 0.39 -7.40 10.77
N HIS A 51 0.66 -6.78 9.62
CA HIS A 51 1.19 -5.43 9.53
C HIS A 51 0.12 -4.41 9.15
N TYR A 52 -0.92 -4.84 8.45
CA TYR A 52 -1.97 -3.95 7.99
C TYR A 52 -3.27 -4.71 7.78
N THR A 53 -4.36 -3.95 7.71
CA THR A 53 -5.68 -4.48 7.36
C THR A 53 -6.20 -3.68 6.18
N VAL A 54 -7.19 -4.23 5.49
CA VAL A 54 -7.78 -3.60 4.30
C VAL A 54 -9.27 -3.45 4.53
N SER A 55 -9.81 -2.29 4.20
CA SER A 55 -11.25 -2.08 4.18
C SER A 55 -11.67 -1.68 2.77
N GLY A 56 -12.93 -1.93 2.45
CA GLY A 56 -13.43 -1.68 1.10
C GLY A 56 -13.16 -2.87 0.19
N GLY A 57 -12.95 -2.61 -1.09
CA GLY A 57 -12.77 -3.67 -2.08
C GLY A 57 -14.10 -4.23 -2.53
N ASP A 58 -14.13 -5.52 -2.87
CA ASP A 58 -15.32 -6.19 -3.38
C ASP A 58 -15.80 -5.51 -4.66
N GLY A 59 -14.86 -5.21 -5.54
CA GLY A 59 -15.13 -4.51 -6.78
C GLY A 59 -15.08 -3.00 -6.67
N SER A 60 -14.64 -2.48 -5.53
CA SER A 60 -14.54 -1.03 -5.28
C SER A 60 -13.16 -0.68 -4.77
N THR A 61 -12.92 0.61 -4.62
CA THR A 61 -11.71 1.11 -3.99
C THR A 61 -11.75 0.87 -2.48
N GLY A 62 -10.65 1.07 -1.80
CA GLY A 62 -10.60 0.83 -0.37
C GLY A 62 -9.49 1.59 0.32
N THR A 63 -9.14 1.16 1.51
CA THR A 63 -8.12 1.80 2.32
C THR A 63 -7.31 0.73 3.06
N ILE A 64 -5.99 0.93 3.07
CA ILE A 64 -5.10 0.12 3.89
C ILE A 64 -4.87 0.88 5.19
N THR A 65 -5.00 0.18 6.32
CA THR A 65 -4.73 0.74 7.64
C THR A 65 -3.71 -0.13 8.34
N THR A 66 -2.64 0.47 8.83
CA THR A 66 -1.61 -0.30 9.54
C THR A 66 -2.14 -0.73 10.90
N THR A 67 -1.67 -1.89 11.36
CA THR A 67 -2.04 -2.38 12.68
C THR A 67 -1.24 -1.66 13.76
N SER A 68 -1.65 -1.83 15.01
CA SER A 68 -0.98 -1.19 16.14
C SER A 68 0.50 -1.59 16.18
N GLY A 69 1.36 -0.58 16.29
CA GLY A 69 2.80 -0.81 16.32
C GLY A 69 3.46 -0.99 14.95
N ASN A 70 2.66 -0.93 13.87
CA ASN A 70 3.17 -1.12 12.52
C ASN A 70 2.96 0.10 11.64
N SER A 71 2.72 1.25 12.21
CA SER A 71 2.58 2.50 11.47
C SER A 71 3.82 2.75 10.63
N VAL A 72 3.63 3.38 9.48
CA VAL A 72 4.75 3.75 8.62
C VAL A 72 5.32 5.06 9.15
N VAL A 73 6.55 5.01 9.61
CA VAL A 73 7.26 6.20 10.06
C VAL A 73 8.34 6.49 9.04
N GLY A 74 8.33 7.68 8.48
CA GLY A 74 9.29 8.06 7.46
C GLY A 74 10.72 7.96 7.95
N ALA A 75 11.53 7.22 7.22
CA ALA A 75 12.95 7.09 7.52
C ALA A 75 13.70 8.36 7.10
N SER A 76 14.99 8.40 7.37
CA SER A 76 15.82 9.52 6.96
C SER A 76 15.74 9.66 5.44
N GLY A 77 15.33 10.81 4.97
CA GLY A 77 15.09 11.06 3.55
C GLY A 77 13.68 10.69 3.10
N GLY A 78 12.83 10.21 4.01
CA GLY A 78 11.47 9.80 3.70
C GLY A 78 11.37 8.31 3.38
N SER A 79 10.16 7.78 3.45
CA SER A 79 9.88 6.38 3.10
C SER A 79 8.90 6.34 1.94
N THR A 80 9.06 5.36 1.07
CA THR A 80 8.17 5.16 -0.07
C THR A 80 7.26 3.98 0.21
N VAL A 81 5.96 4.20 0.01
CA VAL A 81 4.95 3.16 0.14
C VAL A 81 4.38 2.88 -1.24
N ILE A 82 4.33 1.62 -1.62
CA ILE A 82 3.80 1.22 -2.92
C ILE A 82 2.71 0.19 -2.67
N VAL A 83 1.57 0.39 -3.31
CA VAL A 83 0.46 -0.58 -3.27
C VAL A 83 0.20 -1.01 -4.71
N THR A 84 0.19 -2.31 -4.92
CA THR A 84 -0.12 -2.88 -6.24
C THR A 84 -1.24 -3.90 -6.08
N ARG A 85 -1.91 -4.20 -7.20
CA ARG A 85 -2.90 -5.28 -7.25
C ARG A 85 -2.37 -6.39 -8.13
N SER A 86 -2.49 -7.60 -7.66
CA SER A 86 -2.09 -8.79 -8.42
C SER A 86 -3.16 -9.23 -9.39
#